data_78613bc769bda458e4510a5446d63f1f
#
_entry.id   78613bc769bda458e4510a5446d63f1f
#
_cell.length_a   1.000
_cell.length_b   1.000
_cell.length_c   1.000
_cell.angle_alpha   90.00
_cell.angle_beta   90.00
_cell.angle_gamma   90.00
#
_symmetry.space_group_name_H-M   'P 1'
#
loop_
_entity.id
_entity.type
_entity.pdbx_description
1 polymer ?
#
loop_
_entity_poly.entity_id
_entity_poly.type
_entity_poly.pdbx_seq_one_letter_code
_entity_poly.pdbx_strand_id
1 'polypeptide(L)'
;MAGEHSTRGFNSDLPWRAFGVLLLVAYPGTVHYAPPAAAIALLTALASYIAASLLSPHPARWLVPPVAAAAAFVALPDARWLLFIPPVALNLALCWLFGRTLVRGRVPIIARFAMMEQSVLTPELAAYTRALTRVWTLLFAACAAASAGLALSGNRDAWSLFTNLLNYLLVAGLFLGEFAYRRLRYRGYRHQSPWKLARNIGRTNLFKG
;
A
#
# COMPACT_ATOMS: atom_id res chain seq x y z
N MET A 1 -14.58 -20.18 -41.05
CA MET A 1 -14.68 -18.79 -40.54
C MET A 1 -14.95 -18.87 -39.04
N ALA A 2 -13.93 -18.82 -38.24
CA ALA A 2 -14.02 -18.78 -36.76
C ALA A 2 -12.96 -17.84 -36.28
N GLY A 3 -13.34 -16.73 -35.80
CA GLY A 3 -13.20 -16.05 -34.57
C GLY A 3 -11.76 -15.65 -34.15
N GLU A 4 -11.19 -14.60 -34.77
CA GLU A 4 -10.16 -13.76 -34.17
C GLU A 4 -10.84 -12.78 -33.20
N HIS A 5 -11.11 -13.20 -31.99
CA HIS A 5 -11.49 -12.29 -30.92
C HIS A 5 -10.61 -12.49 -29.69
N SER A 6 -10.02 -11.37 -29.24
CA SER A 6 -9.60 -11.14 -27.86
C SER A 6 -8.16 -11.41 -27.47
N THR A 7 -7.20 -10.64 -28.03
CA THR A 7 -5.91 -10.41 -27.34
C THR A 7 -5.55 -8.92 -27.20
N ARG A 8 -6.43 -7.99 -27.56
CA ARG A 8 -6.14 -6.54 -27.55
C ARG A 8 -6.36 -5.82 -26.19
N GLY A 9 -6.94 -6.49 -25.18
CA GLY A 9 -7.30 -5.81 -23.91
C GLY A 9 -6.19 -5.72 -22.87
N PHE A 10 -5.13 -6.52 -22.98
CA PHE A 10 -4.16 -6.64 -21.88
C PHE A 10 -3.00 -5.63 -21.95
N ASN A 11 -2.68 -5.09 -23.13
CA ASN A 11 -1.51 -4.22 -23.31
C ASN A 11 -1.79 -2.70 -23.23
N SER A 12 -3.05 -2.27 -23.26
CA SER A 12 -3.38 -0.83 -23.25
C SER A 12 -3.19 -0.16 -21.89
N ASP A 13 -3.24 -0.92 -20.79
CA ASP A 13 -3.13 -0.37 -19.42
C ASP A 13 -1.71 -0.39 -18.87
N LEU A 14 -0.75 -1.02 -19.54
CA LEU A 14 0.63 -1.13 -19.07
C LEU A 14 1.30 0.24 -18.86
N PRO A 15 1.24 1.19 -19.82
CA PRO A 15 1.83 2.51 -19.64
C PRO A 15 1.15 3.31 -18.52
N TRP A 16 -0.17 3.16 -18.33
CA TRP A 16 -0.90 3.80 -17.23
C TRP A 16 -0.44 3.28 -15.87
N ARG A 17 -0.27 1.97 -15.72
CA ARG A 17 0.26 1.35 -14.48
C ARG A 17 1.71 1.75 -14.21
N ALA A 18 2.55 1.77 -15.24
CA ALA A 18 3.93 2.22 -15.13
C ALA A 18 4.03 3.68 -14.66
N PHE A 19 3.15 4.55 -15.16
CA PHE A 19 3.07 5.94 -14.73
C PHE A 19 2.72 6.08 -13.25
N GLY A 20 1.76 5.30 -12.75
CA GLY A 20 1.42 5.29 -11.32
C GLY A 20 2.57 4.82 -10.43
N VAL A 21 3.30 3.78 -10.85
CA VAL A 21 4.50 3.31 -10.14
C VAL A 21 5.60 4.38 -10.13
N LEU A 22 5.81 5.08 -11.25
CA LEU A 22 6.78 6.17 -11.35
C LEU A 22 6.45 7.29 -10.37
N LEU A 23 5.19 7.73 -10.31
CA LEU A 23 4.73 8.74 -9.35
C LEU A 23 4.98 8.31 -7.90
N LEU A 24 4.69 7.05 -7.58
CA LEU A 24 4.86 6.50 -6.23
C LEU A 24 6.34 6.45 -5.84
N VAL A 25 7.22 6.01 -6.74
CA VAL A 25 8.67 5.90 -6.49
C VAL A 25 9.35 7.28 -6.42
N ALA A 26 8.89 8.24 -7.24
CA ALA A 26 9.43 9.59 -7.24
C ALA A 26 9.06 10.38 -5.97
N TYR A 27 7.94 10.05 -5.30
CA TYR A 27 7.41 10.80 -4.17
C TYR A 27 8.42 10.97 -3.01
N PRO A 28 9.08 9.92 -2.48
CA PRO A 28 10.04 10.06 -1.38
C PRO A 28 11.21 10.99 -1.69
N GLY A 29 11.79 10.85 -2.88
CA GLY A 29 12.89 11.72 -3.32
C GLY A 29 12.44 13.18 -3.47
N THR A 30 11.25 13.40 -4.02
CA THR A 30 10.69 14.75 -4.20
C THR A 30 10.42 15.41 -2.86
N VAL A 31 9.88 14.68 -1.88
CA VAL A 31 9.62 15.22 -0.53
C VAL A 31 10.92 15.63 0.18
N HIS A 32 11.99 14.88 -0.04
CA HIS A 32 13.27 15.12 0.64
C HIS A 32 14.09 16.24 -0.01
N TYR A 33 14.20 16.24 -1.35
CA TYR A 33 15.16 17.09 -2.08
C TYR A 33 14.52 18.27 -2.82
N ALA A 34 13.22 18.23 -3.11
CA ALA A 34 12.56 19.26 -3.92
C ALA A 34 11.86 20.33 -3.06
N PRO A 35 11.52 21.49 -3.66
CA PRO A 35 10.66 22.49 -3.02
C PRO A 35 9.32 21.89 -2.61
N PRO A 36 8.72 22.35 -1.50
CA PRO A 36 7.43 21.83 -1.03
C PRO A 36 6.32 21.85 -2.09
N ALA A 37 6.29 22.87 -2.93
CA ALA A 37 5.31 22.98 -4.01
C ALA A 37 5.41 21.81 -5.01
N ALA A 38 6.62 21.37 -5.36
CA ALA A 38 6.82 20.24 -6.27
C ALA A 38 6.34 18.91 -5.64
N ALA A 39 6.60 18.73 -4.35
CA ALA A 39 6.13 17.56 -3.62
C ALA A 39 4.60 17.53 -3.48
N ILE A 40 3.95 18.69 -3.26
CA ILE A 40 2.49 18.82 -3.25
C ILE A 40 1.92 18.53 -4.64
N ALA A 41 2.54 19.05 -5.70
CA ALA A 41 2.12 18.79 -7.07
C ALA A 41 2.18 17.30 -7.41
N LEU A 42 3.25 16.61 -6.99
CA LEU A 42 3.39 15.17 -7.19
C LEU A 42 2.36 14.38 -6.37
N LEU A 43 2.06 14.80 -5.14
CA LEU A 43 1.03 14.20 -4.30
C LEU A 43 -0.36 14.33 -4.93
N THR A 44 -0.71 15.52 -5.44
CA THR A 44 -1.99 15.73 -6.11
C THR A 44 -2.06 14.97 -7.43
N ALA A 45 -0.95 14.83 -8.15
CA ALA A 45 -0.87 14.00 -9.35
C ALA A 45 -1.14 12.52 -9.01
N LEU A 46 -0.54 12.02 -7.93
CA LEU A 46 -0.76 10.65 -7.46
C LEU A 46 -2.20 10.41 -7.01
N ALA A 47 -2.77 11.32 -6.21
CA ALA A 47 -4.15 11.25 -5.76
C ALA A 47 -5.13 11.29 -6.94
N SER A 48 -4.88 12.18 -7.92
CA SER A 48 -5.68 12.29 -9.14
C SER A 48 -5.55 11.06 -10.03
N TYR A 49 -4.35 10.46 -10.11
CA TYR A 49 -4.12 9.20 -10.81
C TYR A 49 -4.98 8.07 -10.20
N ILE A 50 -4.97 7.96 -8.85
CA ILE A 50 -5.76 6.94 -8.15
C ILE A 50 -7.26 7.18 -8.39
N ALA A 51 -7.74 8.41 -8.23
CA ALA A 51 -9.12 8.77 -8.46
C ALA A 51 -9.55 8.49 -9.92
N ALA A 52 -8.76 8.90 -10.91
CA ALA A 52 -9.03 8.63 -12.32
C ALA A 52 -9.04 7.13 -12.63
N SER A 53 -8.17 6.35 -12.00
CA SER A 53 -8.11 4.89 -12.18
C SER A 53 -9.34 4.18 -11.63
N LEU A 54 -9.94 4.72 -10.54
CA LEU A 54 -11.11 4.14 -9.90
C LEU A 54 -12.43 4.58 -10.53
N LEU A 55 -12.49 5.82 -11.03
CA LEU A 55 -13.76 6.47 -11.41
C LEU A 55 -13.97 6.54 -12.93
N SER A 56 -12.93 6.46 -13.76
CA SER A 56 -13.03 6.69 -15.19
C SER A 56 -12.43 5.59 -16.05
N PRO A 57 -13.22 4.94 -16.93
CA PRO A 57 -12.72 4.00 -17.92
C PRO A 57 -12.14 4.70 -19.18
N HIS A 58 -12.21 6.03 -19.29
CA HIS A 58 -11.89 6.77 -20.52
C HIS A 58 -10.39 7.18 -20.62
N PRO A 59 -9.86 7.36 -21.88
CA PRO A 59 -8.50 7.79 -22.12
C PRO A 59 -8.18 9.19 -21.58
N ALA A 60 -9.18 10.06 -21.38
CA ALA A 60 -9.01 11.37 -20.74
C ALA A 60 -8.38 11.32 -19.34
N ARG A 61 -8.41 10.18 -18.67
CA ARG A 61 -7.74 9.95 -17.37
C ARG A 61 -6.24 10.28 -17.40
N TRP A 62 -5.58 10.21 -18.55
CA TRP A 62 -4.16 10.55 -18.69
C TRP A 62 -3.85 12.03 -18.48
N LEU A 63 -4.83 12.92 -18.71
CA LEU A 63 -4.68 14.35 -18.53
C LEU A 63 -4.95 14.81 -17.10
N VAL A 64 -5.71 14.02 -16.32
CA VAL A 64 -6.12 14.41 -14.96
C VAL A 64 -4.92 14.59 -14.01
N PRO A 65 -3.95 13.67 -13.91
CA PRO A 65 -2.81 13.86 -13.01
C PRO A 65 -1.96 15.10 -13.33
N PRO A 66 -1.52 15.36 -14.57
CA PRO A 66 -0.69 16.54 -14.86
C PRO A 66 -1.45 17.85 -14.69
N VAL A 67 -2.74 17.90 -15.04
CA VAL A 67 -3.57 19.09 -14.83
C VAL A 67 -3.75 19.38 -13.35
N ALA A 68 -4.05 18.34 -12.55
CA ALA A 68 -4.19 18.50 -11.10
C ALA A 68 -2.85 18.91 -10.45
N ALA A 69 -1.72 18.34 -10.91
CA ALA A 69 -0.40 18.71 -10.42
C ALA A 69 -0.06 20.19 -10.73
N ALA A 70 -0.34 20.64 -11.95
CA ALA A 70 -0.14 22.03 -12.33
C ALA A 70 -1.04 22.99 -11.53
N ALA A 71 -2.32 22.65 -11.37
CA ALA A 71 -3.25 23.44 -10.55
C ALA A 71 -2.81 23.51 -9.08
N ALA A 72 -2.35 22.41 -8.51
CA ALA A 72 -1.85 22.38 -7.13
C ALA A 72 -0.57 23.19 -6.95
N PHE A 73 0.34 23.14 -7.94
CA PHE A 73 1.58 23.92 -7.93
C PHE A 73 1.29 25.41 -7.89
N VAL A 74 0.28 25.87 -8.64
CA VAL A 74 -0.12 27.29 -8.69
C VAL A 74 -0.94 27.69 -7.45
N ALA A 75 -1.86 26.84 -7.01
CA ALA A 75 -2.84 27.20 -6.00
C ALA A 75 -2.37 27.03 -4.55
N LEU A 76 -1.36 26.16 -4.30
CA LEU A 76 -0.97 25.74 -2.95
C LEU A 76 0.54 25.86 -2.67
N PRO A 77 1.20 26.99 -2.97
CA PRO A 77 2.66 27.11 -2.84
C PRO A 77 3.17 26.90 -1.41
N ASP A 78 2.36 27.25 -0.39
CA ASP A 78 2.72 27.20 1.04
C ASP A 78 2.06 26.08 1.84
N ALA A 79 1.27 25.20 1.20
CA ALA A 79 0.54 24.14 1.88
C ALA A 79 1.44 22.95 2.28
N ARG A 80 2.58 23.22 2.93
CA ARG A 80 3.59 22.24 3.33
C ARG A 80 3.05 21.13 4.22
N TRP A 81 2.06 21.44 5.05
CA TRP A 81 1.41 20.48 5.94
C TRP A 81 0.69 19.33 5.21
N LEU A 82 0.27 19.56 3.94
CA LEU A 82 -0.32 18.48 3.11
C LEU A 82 0.64 17.31 2.87
N LEU A 83 1.95 17.54 2.93
CA LEU A 83 2.94 16.48 2.75
C LEU A 83 2.95 15.48 3.91
N PHE A 84 2.50 15.88 5.08
CA PHE A 84 2.47 15.03 6.27
C PHE A 84 1.27 14.07 6.29
N ILE A 85 0.21 14.37 5.53
CA ILE A 85 -1.03 13.58 5.54
C ILE A 85 -0.85 12.16 4.97
N PRO A 86 -0.22 11.93 3.79
CA PRO A 86 -0.21 10.62 3.14
C PRO A 86 0.43 9.51 3.97
N PRO A 87 1.62 9.68 4.59
CA PRO A 87 2.21 8.60 5.39
C PRO A 87 1.35 8.24 6.60
N VAL A 88 0.76 9.25 7.26
CA VAL A 88 -0.14 9.02 8.40
C VAL A 88 -1.42 8.33 7.94
N ALA A 89 -2.06 8.84 6.89
CA ALA A 89 -3.30 8.28 6.35
C ALA A 89 -3.13 6.84 5.86
N LEU A 90 -2.02 6.54 5.18
CA LEU A 90 -1.71 5.18 4.71
C LEU A 90 -1.56 4.21 5.88
N ASN A 91 -0.77 4.56 6.89
CA ASN A 91 -0.57 3.72 8.06
C ASN A 91 -1.88 3.54 8.85
N LEU A 92 -2.70 4.59 9.01
CA LEU A 92 -4.02 4.50 9.64
C LEU A 92 -4.98 3.60 8.83
N ALA A 93 -4.99 3.72 7.51
CA ALA A 93 -5.82 2.87 6.64
C ALA A 93 -5.41 1.39 6.75
N LEU A 94 -4.10 1.09 6.79
CA LEU A 94 -3.60 -0.26 7.00
C LEU A 94 -3.91 -0.76 8.42
N CYS A 95 -3.70 0.06 9.43
CA CYS A 95 -4.09 -0.24 10.82
C CYS A 95 -5.58 -0.60 10.92
N TRP A 96 -6.45 0.20 10.31
CA TRP A 96 -7.88 -0.07 10.27
C TRP A 96 -8.20 -1.34 9.48
N LEU A 97 -7.59 -1.55 8.31
CA LEU A 97 -7.81 -2.73 7.47
C LEU A 97 -7.50 -4.02 8.21
N PHE A 98 -6.36 -4.08 8.89
CA PHE A 98 -5.96 -5.25 9.68
C PHE A 98 -6.80 -5.34 10.96
N GLY A 99 -6.95 -4.22 11.69
CA GLY A 99 -7.64 -4.15 12.99
C GLY A 99 -9.11 -4.54 12.91
N ARG A 100 -9.84 -4.10 11.86
CA ARG A 100 -11.26 -4.45 11.68
C ARG A 100 -11.51 -5.96 11.55
N THR A 101 -10.49 -6.74 11.15
CA THR A 101 -10.60 -8.19 11.02
C THR A 101 -10.34 -8.94 12.34
N LEU A 102 -9.86 -8.24 13.39
CA LEU A 102 -9.64 -8.81 14.72
C LEU A 102 -10.90 -8.83 15.59
N VAL A 103 -11.98 -8.19 15.17
CA VAL A 103 -13.27 -8.18 15.87
C VAL A 103 -13.80 -9.61 16.02
N ARG A 104 -14.47 -9.89 17.14
CA ARG A 104 -15.06 -11.21 17.44
C ARG A 104 -15.97 -11.65 16.29
N GLY A 105 -15.86 -12.94 15.92
CA GLY A 105 -16.64 -13.54 14.83
C GLY A 105 -16.09 -13.30 13.43
N ARG A 106 -15.02 -12.48 13.26
CA ARG A 106 -14.39 -12.29 11.96
C ARG A 106 -13.12 -13.12 11.82
N VAL A 107 -12.86 -13.56 10.58
CA VAL A 107 -11.61 -14.23 10.22
C VAL A 107 -10.53 -13.17 10.02
N PRO A 108 -9.38 -13.24 10.75
CA PRO A 108 -8.26 -12.32 10.58
C PRO A 108 -7.75 -12.29 9.14
N ILE A 109 -7.31 -11.11 8.67
CA ILE A 109 -6.90 -10.94 7.27
C ILE A 109 -5.77 -11.91 6.88
N ILE A 110 -4.81 -12.16 7.76
CA ILE A 110 -3.70 -13.11 7.49
C ILE A 110 -4.21 -14.55 7.44
N ALA A 111 -5.23 -14.90 8.24
CA ALA A 111 -5.87 -16.20 8.17
C ALA A 111 -6.58 -16.43 6.82
N ARG A 112 -7.18 -15.38 6.24
CA ARG A 112 -7.78 -15.47 4.89
C ARG A 112 -6.73 -15.81 3.84
N PHE A 113 -5.53 -15.21 3.90
CA PHE A 113 -4.42 -15.56 3.02
C PHE A 113 -3.94 -17.00 3.24
N ALA A 114 -3.85 -17.45 4.50
CA ALA A 114 -3.46 -18.82 4.82
C ALA A 114 -4.47 -19.85 4.28
N MET A 115 -5.78 -19.56 4.33
CA MET A 115 -6.84 -20.41 3.77
C MET A 115 -6.81 -20.50 2.24
N MET A 116 -6.25 -19.52 1.55
CA MET A 116 -6.05 -19.61 0.08
C MET A 116 -4.93 -20.59 -0.27
N GLU A 117 -4.01 -20.83 0.65
CA GLU A 117 -2.88 -21.73 0.49
C GLU A 117 -3.18 -23.16 1.00
N GLN A 118 -4.02 -23.26 2.02
CA GLN A 118 -4.38 -24.50 2.69
C GLN A 118 -5.89 -24.60 2.86
N SER A 119 -6.48 -25.73 2.44
CA SER A 119 -7.93 -25.95 2.49
C SER A 119 -8.51 -26.03 3.91
N VAL A 120 -7.67 -26.26 4.94
CA VAL A 120 -8.11 -26.40 6.35
C VAL A 120 -7.20 -25.57 7.24
N LEU A 121 -7.82 -24.70 8.06
CA LEU A 121 -7.13 -23.91 9.07
C LEU A 121 -7.08 -24.70 10.38
N THR A 122 -5.91 -25.20 10.77
CA THR A 122 -5.76 -25.84 12.09
C THR A 122 -5.92 -24.80 13.21
N PRO A 123 -6.36 -25.22 14.43
CA PRO A 123 -6.49 -24.28 15.56
C PRO A 123 -5.20 -23.52 15.89
N GLU A 124 -4.04 -24.16 15.76
CA GLU A 124 -2.73 -23.53 15.95
C GLU A 124 -2.47 -22.44 14.92
N LEU A 125 -2.75 -22.73 13.64
CA LEU A 125 -2.56 -21.78 12.54
C LEU A 125 -3.55 -20.61 12.68
N ALA A 126 -4.77 -20.85 13.14
CA ALA A 126 -5.76 -19.81 13.43
C ALA A 126 -5.29 -18.87 14.55
N ALA A 127 -4.75 -19.42 15.64
CA ALA A 127 -4.20 -18.63 16.74
C ALA A 127 -2.98 -17.80 16.28
N TYR A 128 -2.06 -18.42 15.54
CA TYR A 128 -0.88 -17.77 14.98
C TYR A 128 -1.23 -16.62 14.05
N THR A 129 -2.11 -16.84 13.08
CA THR A 129 -2.51 -15.82 12.10
C THR A 129 -3.25 -14.66 12.76
N ARG A 130 -4.03 -14.91 13.82
CA ARG A 130 -4.66 -13.87 14.63
C ARG A 130 -3.62 -13.05 15.40
N ALA A 131 -2.62 -13.70 16.02
CA ALA A 131 -1.54 -13.02 16.71
C ALA A 131 -0.71 -12.16 15.74
N LEU A 132 -0.36 -12.70 14.59
CA LEU A 132 0.37 -11.98 13.55
C LEU A 132 -0.44 -10.79 13.01
N THR A 133 -1.75 -10.93 12.83
CA THR A 133 -2.62 -9.80 12.44
C THR A 133 -2.60 -8.68 13.49
N ARG A 134 -2.54 -9.02 14.80
CA ARG A 134 -2.36 -8.01 15.87
C ARG A 134 -1.03 -7.30 15.77
N VAL A 135 0.06 -8.03 15.52
CA VAL A 135 1.41 -7.44 15.38
C VAL A 135 1.43 -6.44 14.22
N TRP A 136 0.87 -6.80 13.08
CA TRP A 136 0.74 -5.89 11.93
C TRP A 136 -0.09 -4.65 12.26
N THR A 137 -1.23 -4.83 12.92
CA THR A 137 -2.09 -3.71 13.34
C THR A 137 -1.34 -2.74 14.25
N LEU A 138 -0.61 -3.27 15.24
CA LEU A 138 0.19 -2.46 16.17
C LEU A 138 1.36 -1.76 15.48
N LEU A 139 2.03 -2.43 14.53
CA LEU A 139 3.10 -1.81 13.74
C LEU A 139 2.57 -0.60 12.98
N PHE A 140 1.45 -0.74 12.25
CA PHE A 140 0.87 0.37 11.50
C PHE A 140 0.38 1.49 12.41
N ALA A 141 -0.19 1.16 13.58
CA ALA A 141 -0.57 2.17 14.58
C ALA A 141 0.64 2.95 15.09
N ALA A 142 1.74 2.24 15.41
CA ALA A 142 2.99 2.86 15.87
C ALA A 142 3.62 3.73 14.77
N CYS A 143 3.63 3.26 13.51
CA CYS A 143 4.12 4.03 12.38
C CYS A 143 3.28 5.29 12.12
N ALA A 144 1.95 5.21 12.24
CA ALA A 144 1.07 6.37 12.12
C ALA A 144 1.35 7.40 13.23
N ALA A 145 1.46 6.94 14.48
CA ALA A 145 1.75 7.79 15.63
C ALA A 145 3.13 8.46 15.52
N ALA A 146 4.16 7.70 15.12
CA ALA A 146 5.51 8.24 14.93
C ALA A 146 5.54 9.27 13.78
N SER A 147 4.90 8.97 12.64
CA SER A 147 4.81 9.92 11.51
C SER A 147 4.11 11.21 11.91
N ALA A 148 3.00 11.12 12.67
CA ALA A 148 2.27 12.29 13.15
C ALA A 148 3.08 13.07 14.20
N GLY A 149 3.71 12.39 15.16
CA GLY A 149 4.55 13.02 16.18
C GLY A 149 5.74 13.77 15.59
N LEU A 150 6.43 13.16 14.62
CA LEU A 150 7.53 13.80 13.90
C LEU A 150 7.06 14.99 13.05
N ALA A 151 5.88 14.90 12.42
CA ALA A 151 5.29 16.04 11.72
C ALA A 151 5.01 17.21 12.65
N LEU A 152 4.48 16.95 13.84
CA LEU A 152 4.18 17.96 14.86
C LEU A 152 5.45 18.54 15.51
N SER A 153 6.55 17.78 15.57
CA SER A 153 7.82 18.28 16.12
C SER A 153 8.50 19.34 15.24
N GLY A 154 8.07 19.50 13.99
CA GLY A 154 8.67 20.41 13.02
C GLY A 154 10.01 19.95 12.46
N ASN A 155 10.55 18.82 12.92
CA ASN A 155 11.80 18.25 12.40
C ASN A 155 11.57 17.49 11.10
N ARG A 156 11.70 18.23 9.99
CA ARG A 156 11.42 17.71 8.64
C ARG A 156 12.37 16.59 8.23
N ASP A 157 13.64 16.66 8.61
CA ASP A 157 14.63 15.65 8.22
C ASP A 157 14.35 14.33 8.93
N ALA A 158 14.10 14.35 10.24
CA ALA A 158 13.70 13.17 11.00
C ALA A 158 12.38 12.59 10.48
N TRP A 159 11.40 13.44 10.18
CA TRP A 159 10.12 13.01 9.60
C TRP A 159 10.33 12.34 8.24
N SER A 160 11.11 12.96 7.36
CA SER A 160 11.39 12.44 6.02
C SER A 160 12.16 11.12 6.08
N LEU A 161 13.19 11.02 6.93
CA LEU A 161 13.93 9.79 7.15
C LEU A 161 13.03 8.66 7.65
N PHE A 162 12.16 8.96 8.62
CA PHE A 162 11.23 7.98 9.16
C PHE A 162 10.22 7.50 8.11
N THR A 163 9.53 8.42 7.45
CA THR A 163 8.43 8.08 6.54
C THR A 163 8.89 7.48 5.23
N ASN A 164 10.07 7.89 4.72
CA ASN A 164 10.58 7.46 3.41
C ASN A 164 11.58 6.29 3.49
N LEU A 165 12.11 5.98 4.67
CA LEU A 165 13.07 4.89 4.84
C LEU A 165 12.67 3.95 5.99
N LEU A 166 12.63 4.44 7.24
CA LEU A 166 12.47 3.58 8.40
C LEU A 166 11.13 2.85 8.42
N ASN A 167 10.04 3.52 8.02
CA ASN A 167 8.72 2.89 7.92
C ASN A 167 8.74 1.67 6.99
N TYR A 168 9.36 1.79 5.82
CA TYR A 168 9.50 0.66 4.88
C TYR A 168 10.40 -0.43 5.40
N LEU A 169 11.50 -0.07 6.08
CA LEU A 169 12.41 -1.05 6.70
C LEU A 169 11.72 -1.83 7.82
N LEU A 170 10.88 -1.19 8.63
CA LEU A 170 10.09 -1.85 9.68
C LEU A 170 9.08 -2.84 9.07
N VAL A 171 8.35 -2.43 8.03
CA VAL A 171 7.41 -3.30 7.32
C VAL A 171 8.13 -4.48 6.66
N ALA A 172 9.24 -4.22 5.96
CA ALA A 172 10.06 -5.26 5.33
C ALA A 172 10.68 -6.20 6.37
N GLY A 173 11.19 -5.66 7.47
CA GLY A 173 11.77 -6.44 8.57
C GLY A 173 10.75 -7.38 9.22
N LEU A 174 9.53 -6.90 9.48
CA LEU A 174 8.45 -7.75 10.00
C LEU A 174 8.08 -8.83 9.00
N PHE A 175 7.96 -8.48 7.71
CA PHE A 175 7.61 -9.43 6.65
C PHE A 175 8.68 -10.53 6.49
N LEU A 176 9.96 -10.15 6.46
CA LEU A 176 11.08 -11.09 6.35
C LEU A 176 11.23 -11.94 7.61
N GLY A 177 11.07 -11.35 8.79
CA GLY A 177 11.11 -12.06 10.07
C GLY A 177 9.99 -13.11 10.16
N GLU A 178 8.80 -12.74 9.73
CA GLU A 178 7.64 -13.65 9.67
C GLU A 178 7.88 -14.79 8.65
N PHE A 179 8.39 -14.47 7.48
CA PHE A 179 8.74 -15.47 6.47
C PHE A 179 9.80 -16.45 7.00
N ALA A 180 10.85 -15.95 7.64
CA ALA A 180 11.89 -16.79 8.25
C ALA A 180 11.32 -17.66 9.38
N TYR A 181 10.48 -17.10 10.25
CA TYR A 181 9.81 -17.83 11.32
C TYR A 181 8.95 -18.98 10.78
N ARG A 182 8.13 -18.74 9.77
CA ARG A 182 7.33 -19.81 9.13
C ARG A 182 8.21 -20.89 8.54
N ARG A 183 9.27 -20.51 7.84
CA ARG A 183 10.19 -21.46 7.21
C ARG A 183 10.90 -22.35 8.23
N LEU A 184 11.23 -21.82 9.41
CA LEU A 184 11.88 -22.56 10.47
C LEU A 184 10.89 -23.44 11.26
N ARG A 185 9.71 -22.91 11.56
CA ARG A 185 8.72 -23.56 12.45
C ARG A 185 7.87 -24.60 11.71
N TYR A 186 7.55 -24.35 10.46
CA TYR A 186 6.63 -25.16 9.66
C TYR A 186 7.32 -25.81 8.46
N ARG A 187 8.45 -26.49 8.68
CA ARG A 187 9.27 -27.12 7.64
C ARG A 187 8.54 -28.19 6.82
N GLY A 188 7.44 -28.76 7.32
CA GLY A 188 6.65 -29.80 6.63
C GLY A 188 5.53 -29.28 5.73
N TYR A 189 5.23 -27.98 5.73
CA TYR A 189 4.18 -27.41 4.89
C TYR A 189 4.75 -26.92 3.56
N ARG A 190 4.04 -27.24 2.45
CA ARG A 190 4.39 -26.69 1.12
C ARG A 190 4.21 -25.18 1.13
N HIS A 191 5.31 -24.45 1.23
CA HIS A 191 5.29 -22.98 1.10
C HIS A 191 5.15 -22.61 -0.37
N GLN A 192 4.05 -21.96 -0.75
CA GLN A 192 3.98 -21.30 -2.05
C GLN A 192 4.93 -20.10 -2.06
N SER A 193 5.57 -19.89 -3.22
CA SER A 193 6.42 -18.72 -3.44
C SER A 193 5.60 -17.43 -3.22
N PRO A 194 6.16 -16.40 -2.53
CA PRO A 194 5.52 -15.10 -2.34
C PRO A 194 5.00 -14.47 -3.65
N TRP A 195 5.67 -14.79 -4.75
CA TRP A 195 5.30 -14.35 -6.09
C TRP A 195 3.99 -14.97 -6.61
N LYS A 196 3.71 -16.22 -6.27
CA LYS A 196 2.43 -16.87 -6.59
C LYS A 196 1.30 -16.27 -5.77
N LEU A 197 1.55 -15.94 -4.51
CA LEU A 197 0.60 -15.27 -3.63
C LEU A 197 0.22 -13.88 -4.18
N ALA A 198 1.21 -13.06 -4.54
CA ALA A 198 0.98 -11.72 -5.11
C ALA A 198 0.16 -11.78 -6.41
N ARG A 199 0.38 -12.79 -7.26
CA ARG A 199 -0.39 -13.00 -8.49
C ARG A 199 -1.84 -13.38 -8.21
N ASN A 200 -2.10 -14.17 -7.16
CA ASN A 200 -3.44 -14.62 -6.80
C ASN A 200 -4.27 -13.51 -6.13
N ILE A 201 -3.65 -12.62 -5.35
CA ILE A 201 -4.31 -11.46 -4.73
C ILE A 201 -4.97 -10.56 -5.78
N GLY A 202 -4.31 -10.37 -6.94
CA GLY A 202 -4.86 -9.58 -8.05
C GLY A 202 -6.06 -10.21 -8.78
N ARG A 203 -6.36 -11.48 -8.50
CA ARG A 203 -7.46 -12.24 -9.14
C ARG A 203 -8.66 -12.49 -8.24
N THR A 204 -8.53 -12.32 -6.93
CA THR A 204 -9.59 -12.60 -5.95
C THR A 204 -10.13 -11.32 -5.36
N ASN A 205 -11.46 -11.18 -5.36
CA ASN A 205 -12.18 -10.08 -4.68
C ASN A 205 -12.12 -10.25 -3.15
N LEU A 206 -10.96 -10.00 -2.54
CA LEU A 206 -10.72 -10.13 -1.09
C LEU A 206 -11.52 -9.14 -0.24
N PHE A 207 -12.15 -8.15 -0.87
CA PHE A 207 -12.83 -7.04 -0.20
C PHE A 207 -14.37 -7.17 -0.18
N LYS A 208 -14.93 -8.21 -0.83
CA LYS A 208 -16.36 -8.53 -0.74
C LYS A 208 -16.59 -9.49 0.43
N GLY A 209 -17.04 -8.94 1.54
CA GLY A 209 -17.45 -9.70 2.72
C GLY A 209 -17.61 -8.78 3.92
#